data_c3bb9725bc7a7fab23e8ed4d196828eb
#
_entry.id   c3bb9725bc7a7fab23e8ed4d196828eb
#
_cell.length_a   1.000
_cell.length_b   1.000
_cell.length_c   1.000
_cell.angle_alpha   90.00
_cell.angle_beta   90.00
_cell.angle_gamma   90.00
#
_symmetry.space_group_name_H-M   'P 1'
#
loop_
_entity.id
_entity.type
_entity.pdbx_description
1 polymer ?
#
loop_
_entity_poly.entity_id
_entity_poly.type
_entity_poly.pdbx_seq_one_letter_code
_entity_poly.pdbx_strand_id
1 'polypeptide(L)'
;ILKIVKGSHYATAMLMQAQADAAAIQAMLPGAIGDVLSAPMVAGKPNPAAGRRPIADQALWAGGSLGGIMGLVAVCADPALRYAVLNVPGAAWTHYIPKSLLFDMLAPLLDSTYRGTINALHALAMTQGIWDEVDGAAWSSALSGRNAAFLIQESIGDPVVPNPGSEMVAV
;
A
#
# COMPACT_ATOMS: atom_id res chain seq x y z
N ILE A 1 14.05 18.09 -11.93
CA ILE A 1 13.41 18.02 -10.61
C ILE A 1 11.88 18.22 -10.76
N LEU A 2 11.39 19.30 -11.39
CA LEU A 2 9.95 19.60 -11.46
C LEU A 2 9.08 18.46 -12.02
N LYS A 3 9.56 17.69 -13.03
CA LYS A 3 8.81 16.60 -13.62
C LYS A 3 8.65 15.42 -12.67
N ILE A 4 9.70 15.05 -11.95
CA ILE A 4 9.63 13.93 -10.99
C ILE A 4 8.79 14.32 -9.77
N VAL A 5 8.90 15.55 -9.29
CA VAL A 5 8.07 16.09 -8.21
C VAL A 5 6.59 16.05 -8.58
N LYS A 6 6.21 16.54 -9.77
CA LYS A 6 4.81 16.45 -10.23
C LYS A 6 4.31 15.01 -10.38
N GLY A 7 5.15 14.12 -10.91
CA GLY A 7 4.81 12.70 -11.04
C GLY A 7 4.59 12.04 -9.68
N SER A 8 5.46 12.32 -8.71
CA SER A 8 5.33 11.81 -7.34
C SER A 8 4.05 12.32 -6.67
N HIS A 9 3.75 13.61 -6.72
CA HIS A 9 2.49 14.14 -6.18
C HIS A 9 1.24 13.51 -6.80
N TYR A 10 1.24 13.29 -8.11
CA TYR A 10 0.12 12.64 -8.76
C TYR A 10 -0.04 11.20 -8.30
N ALA A 11 1.06 10.45 -8.22
CA ALA A 11 1.04 9.06 -7.78
C ALA A 11 0.60 8.93 -6.31
N THR A 12 1.13 9.76 -5.42
CA THR A 12 0.74 9.74 -4.00
C THR A 12 -0.70 10.13 -3.81
N ALA A 13 -1.21 11.14 -4.51
CA ALA A 13 -2.62 11.53 -4.46
C ALA A 13 -3.56 10.39 -4.88
N MET A 14 -3.20 9.63 -5.93
CA MET A 14 -3.98 8.45 -6.35
C MET A 14 -3.96 7.35 -5.28
N LEU A 15 -2.81 7.09 -4.66
CA LEU A 15 -2.69 6.09 -3.60
C LEU A 15 -3.43 6.51 -2.33
N MET A 16 -3.39 7.78 -1.96
CA MET A 16 -4.18 8.32 -0.84
C MET A 16 -5.69 8.18 -1.11
N GLN A 17 -6.13 8.48 -2.34
CA GLN A 17 -7.54 8.27 -2.70
C GLN A 17 -7.93 6.80 -2.58
N ALA A 18 -7.10 5.88 -3.05
CA ALA A 18 -7.35 4.44 -2.92
C ALA A 18 -7.45 3.99 -1.45
N GLN A 19 -6.67 4.58 -0.54
CA GLN A 19 -6.78 4.34 0.91
C GLN A 19 -8.12 4.87 1.47
N ALA A 20 -8.51 6.08 1.08
CA ALA A 20 -9.78 6.65 1.49
C ALA A 20 -10.97 5.81 1.00
N ASP A 21 -10.91 5.32 -0.23
CA ASP A 21 -11.94 4.44 -0.80
C ASP A 21 -12.02 3.09 -0.04
N ALA A 22 -10.87 2.51 0.31
CA ALA A 22 -10.81 1.28 1.10
C ALA A 22 -11.40 1.49 2.51
N ALA A 23 -11.07 2.59 3.17
CA ALA A 23 -11.64 2.95 4.47
C ALA A 23 -13.17 3.19 4.39
N ALA A 24 -13.64 3.83 3.32
CA ALA A 24 -15.07 4.01 3.09
C ALA A 24 -15.80 2.68 2.89
N ILE A 25 -15.23 1.75 2.11
CA ILE A 25 -15.78 0.39 1.94
C ILE A 25 -15.86 -0.32 3.30
N GLN A 26 -14.80 -0.26 4.09
CA GLN A 26 -14.79 -0.87 5.42
C GLN A 26 -15.86 -0.28 6.34
N ALA A 27 -16.01 1.04 6.37
CA ALA A 27 -17.05 1.71 7.15
C ALA A 27 -18.48 1.33 6.73
N MET A 28 -18.67 0.93 5.48
CA MET A 28 -19.96 0.47 4.94
C MET A 28 -20.28 -1.00 5.21
N LEU A 29 -19.30 -1.82 5.67
CA LEU A 29 -19.49 -3.26 5.91
C LEU A 29 -20.61 -3.58 6.89
N PRO A 30 -20.80 -2.89 8.05
CA PRO A 30 -21.89 -3.17 8.96
C PRO A 30 -23.25 -2.72 8.46
N GLY A 31 -23.30 -1.81 7.47
CA GLY A 31 -24.50 -1.21 6.90
C GLY A 31 -24.79 -1.67 5.47
N ALA A 32 -24.76 -0.74 4.54
CA ALA A 32 -25.22 -0.94 3.16
C ALA A 32 -24.56 -2.13 2.44
N ILE A 33 -23.23 -2.32 2.59
CA ILE A 33 -22.54 -3.47 2.00
C ILE A 33 -22.99 -4.77 2.67
N GLY A 34 -23.06 -4.79 4.00
CA GLY A 34 -23.53 -5.95 4.76
C GLY A 34 -24.96 -6.34 4.38
N ASP A 35 -25.85 -5.37 4.14
CA ASP A 35 -27.22 -5.63 3.70
C ASP A 35 -27.25 -6.32 2.33
N VAL A 36 -26.47 -5.82 1.38
CA VAL A 36 -26.36 -6.43 0.04
C VAL A 36 -25.74 -7.83 0.11
N LEU A 37 -24.66 -8.00 0.89
CA LEU A 37 -23.98 -9.30 1.01
C LEU A 37 -24.82 -10.36 1.71
N SER A 38 -25.71 -9.97 2.62
CA SER A 38 -26.60 -10.86 3.37
C SER A 38 -27.97 -11.06 2.72
N ALA A 39 -28.27 -10.38 1.61
CA ALA A 39 -29.56 -10.48 0.92
C ALA A 39 -29.84 -11.91 0.44
N PRO A 40 -31.11 -12.36 0.43
CA PRO A 40 -31.48 -13.70 -0.03
C PRO A 40 -31.08 -13.98 -1.45
N MET A 41 -31.08 -12.97 -2.30
CA MET A 41 -30.76 -13.03 -3.74
C MET A 41 -29.69 -12.00 -4.09
N VAL A 42 -28.71 -12.40 -4.89
CA VAL A 42 -27.69 -11.52 -5.46
C VAL A 42 -27.63 -11.76 -6.96
N ALA A 43 -27.75 -10.68 -7.75
CA ALA A 43 -27.76 -10.76 -9.22
C ALA A 43 -28.74 -11.80 -9.79
N GLY A 44 -29.93 -11.94 -9.20
CA GLY A 44 -30.97 -12.86 -9.63
C GLY A 44 -30.72 -14.34 -9.27
N LYS A 45 -29.71 -14.64 -8.45
CA LYS A 45 -29.37 -16.00 -7.98
C LYS A 45 -29.50 -16.11 -6.47
N PRO A 46 -29.88 -17.30 -5.94
CA PRO A 46 -29.85 -17.54 -4.50
C PRO A 46 -28.46 -17.25 -3.92
N ASN A 47 -28.41 -16.50 -2.83
CA ASN A 47 -27.17 -16.14 -2.16
C ASN A 47 -26.82 -17.21 -1.10
N PRO A 48 -25.71 -17.97 -1.23
CA PRO A 48 -25.32 -18.94 -0.22
C PRO A 48 -24.93 -18.33 1.14
N ALA A 49 -24.67 -17.02 1.17
CA ALA A 49 -24.39 -16.25 2.37
C ALA A 49 -25.60 -15.50 2.93
N ALA A 50 -26.83 -15.80 2.42
CA ALA A 50 -28.05 -15.15 2.87
C ALA A 50 -28.17 -15.16 4.41
N GLY A 51 -28.48 -14.00 4.99
CA GLY A 51 -28.59 -13.80 6.43
C GLY A 51 -27.27 -13.72 7.20
N ARG A 52 -26.11 -13.90 6.55
CA ARG A 52 -24.79 -13.77 7.16
C ARG A 52 -24.24 -12.36 6.90
N ARG A 53 -23.87 -11.65 7.95
CA ARG A 53 -23.26 -10.32 7.84
C ARG A 53 -21.75 -10.40 8.02
N PRO A 54 -20.98 -9.53 7.34
CA PRO A 54 -19.56 -9.35 7.64
C PRO A 54 -19.34 -8.97 9.10
N ILE A 55 -18.30 -9.50 9.71
CA ILE A 55 -17.86 -9.12 11.06
C ILE A 55 -16.89 -7.94 10.90
N ALA A 56 -17.42 -6.72 10.90
CA ALA A 56 -16.69 -5.51 10.52
C ALA A 56 -15.53 -5.18 11.47
N ASP A 57 -15.65 -5.51 12.76
CA ASP A 57 -14.60 -5.33 13.76
C ASP A 57 -13.49 -6.40 13.70
N GLN A 58 -13.65 -7.40 12.85
CA GLN A 58 -12.65 -8.42 12.55
C GLN A 58 -12.16 -8.34 11.11
N ALA A 59 -12.36 -7.22 10.45
CA ALA A 59 -11.82 -6.99 9.12
C ALA A 59 -10.28 -7.09 9.16
N LEU A 60 -9.73 -7.75 8.15
CA LEU A 60 -8.29 -7.84 7.93
C LEU A 60 -7.95 -7.29 6.55
N TRP A 61 -6.76 -6.77 6.42
CA TRP A 61 -6.20 -6.43 5.12
C TRP A 61 -5.43 -7.63 4.56
N ALA A 62 -5.62 -7.93 3.29
CA ALA A 62 -4.77 -8.89 2.58
C ALA A 62 -4.37 -8.27 1.23
N GLY A 63 -3.08 -8.13 0.99
CA GLY A 63 -2.60 -7.50 -0.24
C GLY A 63 -1.23 -7.98 -0.67
N GLY A 64 -1.02 -8.07 -1.99
CA GLY A 64 0.26 -8.40 -2.59
C GLY A 64 0.86 -7.20 -3.35
N SER A 65 2.19 -7.12 -3.41
CA SER A 65 2.92 -6.06 -4.10
C SER A 65 2.45 -4.68 -3.63
N LEU A 66 1.95 -3.82 -4.52
CA LEU A 66 1.38 -2.54 -4.15
C LEU A 66 0.30 -2.65 -3.06
N GLY A 67 -0.54 -3.70 -3.10
CA GLY A 67 -1.53 -3.96 -2.05
C GLY A 67 -0.90 -4.34 -0.71
N GLY A 68 0.27 -4.98 -0.70
CA GLY A 68 1.06 -5.24 0.50
C GLY A 68 1.67 -3.96 1.07
N ILE A 69 2.21 -3.09 0.21
CA ILE A 69 2.76 -1.79 0.58
C ILE A 69 1.68 -0.91 1.22
N MET A 70 0.55 -0.78 0.54
CA MET A 70 -0.57 0.04 1.02
C MET A 70 -1.26 -0.55 2.25
N GLY A 71 -1.15 -1.87 2.47
CA GLY A 71 -1.70 -2.53 3.64
C GLY A 71 -1.05 -2.08 4.95
N LEU A 72 0.24 -1.82 4.95
CA LEU A 72 0.92 -1.26 6.13
C LEU A 72 0.38 0.15 6.45
N VAL A 73 0.25 1.00 5.44
CA VAL A 73 -0.33 2.34 5.60
C VAL A 73 -1.77 2.26 6.09
N ALA A 74 -2.58 1.35 5.51
CA ALA A 74 -3.98 1.16 5.91
C ALA A 74 -4.11 0.80 7.40
N VAL A 75 -3.33 -0.18 7.88
CA VAL A 75 -3.35 -0.57 9.30
C VAL A 75 -2.83 0.55 10.19
N CYS A 76 -1.83 1.31 9.76
CA CYS A 76 -1.34 2.46 10.52
C CYS A 76 -2.39 3.57 10.62
N ALA A 77 -3.12 3.84 9.53
CA ALA A 77 -4.11 4.91 9.44
C ALA A 77 -5.44 4.55 10.13
N ASP A 78 -5.87 3.28 10.09
CA ASP A 78 -7.15 2.85 10.63
C ASP A 78 -7.00 1.95 11.87
N PRO A 79 -7.34 2.45 13.07
CA PRO A 79 -7.31 1.67 14.31
C PRO A 79 -8.24 0.46 14.33
N ALA A 80 -9.25 0.39 13.48
CA ALA A 80 -10.14 -0.77 13.40
C ALA A 80 -9.49 -1.94 12.65
N LEU A 81 -8.53 -1.67 11.76
CA LEU A 81 -7.70 -2.69 11.13
C LEU A 81 -6.60 -3.15 12.07
N ARG A 82 -6.70 -4.39 12.55
CA ARG A 82 -5.75 -4.97 13.51
C ARG A 82 -4.87 -6.07 12.90
N TYR A 83 -5.27 -6.59 11.76
CA TYR A 83 -4.60 -7.73 11.14
C TYR A 83 -4.32 -7.45 9.68
N ALA A 84 -3.13 -7.79 9.23
CA ALA A 84 -2.79 -7.72 7.81
C ALA A 84 -1.93 -8.89 7.34
N VAL A 85 -2.21 -9.37 6.14
CA VAL A 85 -1.34 -10.26 5.38
C VAL A 85 -0.72 -9.45 4.25
N LEU A 86 0.57 -9.20 4.35
CA LEU A 86 1.34 -8.39 3.42
C LEU A 86 2.26 -9.31 2.61
N ASN A 87 1.91 -9.57 1.37
CA ASN A 87 2.73 -10.38 0.48
C ASN A 87 3.60 -9.47 -0.37
N VAL A 88 4.90 -9.68 -0.33
CA VAL A 88 5.95 -8.87 -0.98
C VAL A 88 5.71 -7.36 -0.80
N PRO A 89 5.55 -6.89 0.46
CA PRO A 89 5.38 -5.47 0.74
C PRO A 89 6.70 -4.72 0.54
N GLY A 90 6.64 -3.39 0.58
CA GLY A 90 7.83 -2.55 0.59
C GLY A 90 7.58 -1.26 1.36
N ALA A 91 8.61 -0.77 2.01
CA ALA A 91 8.63 0.53 2.66
C ALA A 91 9.90 1.29 2.28
N ALA A 92 9.95 2.60 2.54
CA ALA A 92 11.00 3.50 2.09
C ALA A 92 11.12 3.54 0.56
N TRP A 93 10.09 4.07 -0.10
CA TRP A 93 9.93 4.08 -1.55
C TRP A 93 11.20 4.50 -2.30
N THR A 94 11.80 5.62 -1.93
CA THR A 94 12.98 6.14 -2.64
C THR A 94 14.26 5.34 -2.38
N HIS A 95 14.22 4.45 -1.38
CA HIS A 95 15.34 3.55 -1.07
C HIS A 95 15.30 2.27 -1.90
N TYR A 96 14.13 1.64 -2.07
CA TYR A 96 14.04 0.37 -2.79
C TYR A 96 13.77 0.53 -4.29
N ILE A 97 13.04 1.58 -4.72
CA ILE A 97 12.73 1.82 -6.14
C ILE A 97 14.00 1.78 -7.02
N PRO A 98 15.13 2.40 -6.65
CA PRO A 98 16.34 2.33 -7.47
C PRO A 98 16.93 0.93 -7.66
N LYS A 99 16.50 -0.03 -6.85
CA LYS A 99 16.92 -1.43 -6.91
C LYS A 99 15.90 -2.32 -7.62
N SER A 100 14.78 -1.75 -8.02
CA SER A 100 13.70 -2.45 -8.72
C SER A 100 13.94 -2.52 -10.21
N LEU A 101 13.58 -3.64 -10.83
CA LEU A 101 13.53 -3.77 -12.29
C LEU A 101 12.70 -2.67 -12.96
N LEU A 102 11.67 -2.16 -12.26
CA LEU A 102 10.86 -1.05 -12.76
C LEU A 102 11.68 0.24 -12.91
N PHE A 103 12.66 0.47 -12.04
CA PHE A 103 13.55 1.61 -12.17
C PHE A 103 14.48 1.48 -13.38
N ASP A 104 14.99 0.28 -13.67
CA ASP A 104 15.83 0.03 -14.82
C ASP A 104 15.14 0.40 -16.13
N MET A 105 13.83 0.20 -16.21
CA MET A 105 13.03 0.61 -17.39
C MET A 105 12.95 2.14 -17.54
N LEU A 106 13.04 2.88 -16.45
CA LEU A 106 12.94 4.35 -16.42
C LEU A 106 14.32 5.02 -16.41
N ALA A 107 15.37 4.30 -16.03
CA ALA A 107 16.72 4.85 -15.85
C ALA A 107 17.23 5.62 -17.07
N PRO A 108 17.11 5.14 -18.33
CA PRO A 108 17.59 5.90 -19.48
C PRO A 108 16.90 7.26 -19.65
N LEU A 109 15.59 7.32 -19.37
CA LEU A 109 14.82 8.57 -19.43
C LEU A 109 15.23 9.53 -18.30
N LEU A 110 15.44 9.00 -17.11
CA LEU A 110 15.86 9.78 -15.95
C LEU A 110 17.28 10.30 -16.14
N ASP A 111 18.20 9.48 -16.60
CA ASP A 111 19.58 9.84 -16.88
C ASP A 111 19.68 10.98 -17.91
N SER A 112 18.92 10.87 -19.01
CA SER A 112 18.86 11.92 -20.01
C SER A 112 18.25 13.23 -19.46
N THR A 113 17.24 13.12 -18.59
CA THR A 113 16.55 14.28 -18.02
C THR A 113 17.41 15.01 -16.97
N TYR A 114 18.13 14.24 -16.14
CA TYR A 114 18.93 14.78 -15.02
C TYR A 114 20.43 14.80 -15.26
N ARG A 115 20.88 14.48 -16.49
CA ARG A 115 22.27 14.49 -16.91
C ARG A 115 23.14 13.52 -16.10
N GLY A 116 22.63 12.31 -15.88
CA GLY A 116 23.35 11.20 -15.26
C GLY A 116 22.63 10.58 -14.06
N THR A 117 22.92 9.31 -13.82
CA THR A 117 22.30 8.45 -12.82
C THR A 117 22.36 9.04 -11.40
N ILE A 118 23.50 9.60 -11.00
CA ILE A 118 23.66 10.18 -9.64
C ILE A 118 22.67 11.32 -9.42
N ASN A 119 22.54 12.20 -10.41
CA ASN A 119 21.61 13.33 -10.32
C ASN A 119 20.14 12.85 -10.32
N ALA A 120 19.85 11.79 -11.08
CA ALA A 120 18.52 11.16 -11.09
C ALA A 120 18.17 10.57 -9.72
N LEU A 121 19.11 9.85 -9.09
CA LEU A 121 18.95 9.27 -7.75
C LEU A 121 18.78 10.36 -6.68
N HIS A 122 19.56 11.44 -6.73
CA HIS A 122 19.37 12.59 -5.84
C HIS A 122 17.98 13.22 -6.03
N ALA A 123 17.55 13.40 -7.28
CA ALA A 123 16.23 13.96 -7.56
C ALA A 123 15.11 13.06 -7.02
N LEU A 124 15.27 11.74 -7.13
CA LEU A 124 14.34 10.78 -6.55
C LEU A 124 14.33 10.86 -5.01
N ALA A 125 15.50 10.81 -4.37
CA ALA A 125 15.61 10.89 -2.91
C ALA A 125 14.95 12.17 -2.35
N MET A 126 15.07 13.31 -3.05
CA MET A 126 14.41 14.57 -2.66
C MET A 126 12.87 14.48 -2.69
N THR A 127 12.30 13.48 -3.32
CA THR A 127 10.84 13.29 -3.34
C THR A 127 10.32 12.46 -2.16
N GLN A 128 11.19 11.93 -1.29
CA GLN A 128 10.77 11.08 -0.17
C GLN A 128 9.67 11.73 0.67
N GLY A 129 9.82 13.01 1.03
CA GLY A 129 8.78 13.72 1.79
C GLY A 129 7.42 13.82 1.11
N ILE A 130 7.33 13.58 -0.21
CA ILE A 130 6.07 13.46 -0.93
C ILE A 130 5.53 12.02 -0.77
N TRP A 131 6.41 11.03 -0.83
CA TRP A 131 6.07 9.62 -0.68
C TRP A 131 5.69 9.23 0.75
N ASP A 132 6.17 9.96 1.76
CA ASP A 132 5.90 9.69 3.18
C ASP A 132 4.40 9.59 3.49
N GLU A 133 3.54 10.28 2.75
CA GLU A 133 2.08 10.21 2.90
C GLU A 133 1.52 8.79 2.62
N VAL A 134 2.25 8.00 1.81
CA VAL A 134 1.85 6.64 1.39
C VAL A 134 2.97 5.63 1.61
N ASP A 135 3.91 5.93 2.49
CA ASP A 135 5.05 5.09 2.83
C ASP A 135 4.91 4.53 4.24
N GLY A 136 4.81 3.20 4.34
CA GLY A 136 4.68 2.53 5.63
C GLY A 136 5.80 2.85 6.62
N ALA A 137 7.01 3.15 6.14
CA ALA A 137 8.11 3.55 7.02
C ALA A 137 7.82 4.85 7.78
N ALA A 138 7.18 5.82 7.13
CA ALA A 138 6.79 7.09 7.76
C ALA A 138 5.64 6.94 8.76
N TRP A 139 4.81 5.91 8.59
CA TRP A 139 3.64 5.67 9.44
C TRP A 139 3.90 4.68 10.58
N SER A 140 5.05 4.01 10.62
CA SER A 140 5.36 2.95 11.58
C SER A 140 5.20 3.38 13.05
N SER A 141 5.49 4.64 13.37
CA SER A 141 5.29 5.18 14.72
C SER A 141 3.83 5.14 15.19
N ALA A 142 2.85 5.14 14.26
CA ALA A 142 1.43 5.03 14.59
C ALA A 142 1.04 3.64 15.12
N LEU A 143 1.90 2.65 14.99
CA LEU A 143 1.71 1.30 15.54
C LEU A 143 2.13 1.19 17.01
N SER A 144 2.87 2.18 17.53
CA SER A 144 3.31 2.17 18.92
C SER A 144 2.13 2.07 19.88
N GLY A 145 2.15 1.04 20.75
CA GLY A 145 1.09 0.79 21.71
C GLY A 145 -0.20 0.21 21.12
N ARG A 146 -0.25 -0.08 19.81
CA ARG A 146 -1.41 -0.71 19.17
C ARG A 146 -1.28 -2.25 19.19
N ASN A 147 -2.43 -2.91 19.37
CA ASN A 147 -2.53 -4.36 19.21
C ASN A 147 -2.82 -4.68 17.73
N ALA A 148 -1.78 -4.60 16.90
CA ALA A 148 -1.83 -4.96 15.49
C ALA A 148 -0.89 -6.13 15.21
N ALA A 149 -1.29 -7.05 14.34
CA ALA A 149 -0.49 -8.20 13.96
C ALA A 149 -0.39 -8.30 12.43
N PHE A 150 0.82 -8.54 11.96
CA PHE A 150 1.16 -8.64 10.55
C PHE A 150 1.73 -10.02 10.23
N LEU A 151 1.25 -10.63 9.16
CA LEU A 151 1.95 -11.70 8.47
C LEU A 151 2.64 -11.10 7.25
N ILE A 152 3.96 -11.03 7.29
CA ILE A 152 4.77 -10.53 6.18
C ILE A 152 5.30 -11.75 5.42
N GLN A 153 5.08 -11.77 4.13
CA GLN A 153 5.60 -12.78 3.22
C GLN A 153 6.54 -12.12 2.23
N GLU A 154 7.75 -12.61 2.16
CA GLU A 154 8.79 -12.11 1.27
C GLU A 154 9.11 -13.14 0.19
N SER A 155 9.36 -12.67 -1.03
CA SER A 155 9.91 -13.48 -2.12
C SER A 155 11.40 -13.19 -2.23
N ILE A 156 12.22 -14.21 -1.98
CA ILE A 156 13.68 -14.06 -2.05
C ILE A 156 14.09 -13.74 -3.48
N GLY A 157 14.79 -12.62 -3.66
CA GLY A 157 15.26 -12.15 -4.97
C GLY A 157 14.14 -11.53 -5.82
N ASP A 158 13.08 -10.99 -5.21
CA ASP A 158 12.03 -10.26 -5.93
C ASP A 158 12.63 -9.10 -6.74
N PRO A 159 12.46 -9.09 -8.07
CA PRO A 159 13.06 -8.05 -8.90
C PRO A 159 12.20 -6.78 -8.94
N VAL A 160 10.94 -6.82 -8.49
CA VAL A 160 10.00 -5.70 -8.57
C VAL A 160 9.91 -4.96 -7.25
N VAL A 161 9.70 -5.70 -6.15
CA VAL A 161 9.80 -5.16 -4.79
C VAL A 161 11.00 -5.82 -4.11
N PRO A 162 12.20 -5.28 -4.29
CA PRO A 162 13.44 -5.88 -3.77
C PRO A 162 13.40 -6.09 -2.26
N ASN A 163 14.00 -7.18 -1.79
CA ASN A 163 13.97 -7.61 -0.40
C ASN A 163 14.28 -6.50 0.62
N PRO A 164 15.22 -5.55 0.38
CA PRO A 164 15.40 -4.43 1.30
C PRO A 164 14.15 -3.60 1.56
N GLY A 165 13.21 -3.55 0.61
CA GLY A 165 11.91 -2.88 0.82
C GLY A 165 11.00 -3.69 1.75
N SER A 166 10.97 -5.02 1.62
CA SER A 166 10.20 -5.90 2.49
C SER A 166 10.81 -5.98 3.91
N GLU A 167 12.13 -6.03 4.01
CA GLU A 167 12.87 -6.03 5.28
C GLU A 167 12.61 -4.75 6.10
N MET A 168 12.47 -3.61 5.43
CA MET A 168 12.12 -2.33 6.09
C MET A 168 10.72 -2.34 6.72
N VAL A 169 9.83 -3.23 6.30
CA VAL A 169 8.49 -3.40 6.90
C VAL A 169 8.56 -4.19 8.20
N ALA A 170 9.58 -5.04 8.37
CA ALA A 170 9.70 -5.96 9.49
C ALA A 170 10.42 -5.36 10.73
N VAL A 171 10.95 -4.15 10.61
CA VAL A 171 11.70 -3.42 11.66
C VAL A 171 10.79 -2.45 12.38
#